data_3fb5fa9961541118d3913afc36104724
#
_entry.id   3fb5fa9961541118d3913afc36104724
#
_cell.length_a   1.000
_cell.length_b   1.000
_cell.length_c   1.000
_cell.angle_alpha   90.00
_cell.angle_beta   90.00
_cell.angle_gamma   90.00
#
_symmetry.space_group_name_H-M   'P 1'
#
loop_
_entity.id
_entity.type
_entity.pdbx_description
1 polymer ?
#
loop_
_entity_poly.entity_id
_entity_poly.type
_entity_poly.pdbx_seq_one_letter_code
_entity_poly.pdbx_strand_id
1 'polypeptide(L)'
;MKWLLFFTLIFTTGFPAMARKPATAEIYSGHITDGQGHGVEYATIVLLQDEIQKAGTTTDNKGNFTMEAKAGTYKVIVRCIGYEPLQKELLLAASMHDTLSLKASSYALKEVVVQAKNIERKADRFVLSVSPSTGKDGTELLSQAPGVWLAEDNISINGAQGTKVFVDNREIKLTGEALLTYLRSLKSEDIRRIEVIPIAGAEYEASSRGGIILISLRRRQTNGIQGSVTAGAALSSTLTRYMPSGTLNARLGKWTLNAAASGNFTPKNESMMTSVRQYPDNDNRFSSLSRFDTRSDYGTGRIGAIFEIDTVNSIGAEIEYVGQLSKGNSYSETELTKQEWLINSTGDYNQKDDYNTLSATANYLHKLDDKGSLLKWIVDYADKKSTGKNNYYVVQKAAGRDTDSTYRSNSDATYKIVTTDISMNKYFRKGMSLNTGLKYTHTFMDDNSCYEGLSADQQWSISPAYGYALKYKFVKSMAFGDTL
;
A
#
# COMPACT_ATOMS: atom_id res chain seq x y z
N MET A 1 43.85 0.56 12.83
CA MET A 1 43.36 -0.15 14.02
C MET A 1 43.41 0.68 15.32
N LYS A 2 43.82 1.96 15.32
CA LYS A 2 43.83 2.85 16.49
C LYS A 2 42.72 3.90 16.50
N TRP A 3 41.94 4.01 15.46
CA TRP A 3 40.83 4.98 15.33
C TRP A 3 39.46 4.41 15.68
N LEU A 4 39.32 3.08 15.80
CA LEU A 4 38.07 2.43 16.20
C LEU A 4 37.78 2.55 17.72
N LEU A 5 38.79 2.85 18.53
CA LEU A 5 38.65 2.98 19.98
C LEU A 5 38.26 4.41 20.42
N PHE A 6 38.35 5.40 19.55
CA PHE A 6 37.98 6.78 19.90
C PHE A 6 36.48 7.07 19.69
N PHE A 7 35.80 6.28 18.85
CA PHE A 7 34.37 6.44 18.61
C PHE A 7 33.49 5.73 19.66
N THR A 8 34.03 4.77 20.38
CA THR A 8 33.33 4.06 21.45
C THR A 8 33.35 4.77 22.82
N LEU A 9 34.17 5.77 23.00
CA LEU A 9 34.33 6.44 24.31
C LEU A 9 33.50 7.72 24.46
N ILE A 10 32.87 8.24 23.39
CA ILE A 10 32.02 9.45 23.45
C ILE A 10 30.54 9.10 23.70
N PHE A 11 30.17 7.82 23.63
CA PHE A 11 28.79 7.39 23.87
C PHE A 11 28.48 6.92 25.30
N THR A 12 29.43 7.00 26.21
CA THR A 12 29.24 6.55 27.60
C THR A 12 29.12 7.66 28.64
N THR A 13 29.01 8.94 28.24
CA THR A 13 28.60 9.96 29.20
C THR A 13 27.08 10.00 29.28
N GLY A 14 26.57 9.37 30.33
CA GLY A 14 25.20 9.12 30.63
C GLY A 14 24.24 10.29 30.42
N PHE A 15 23.40 10.19 29.42
CA PHE A 15 22.04 10.66 29.60
C PHE A 15 21.35 9.65 30.51
N PRO A 16 20.73 10.07 31.62
CA PRO A 16 19.79 9.22 32.31
C PRO A 16 18.67 8.94 31.26
N ALA A 17 18.66 7.75 30.72
CA ALA A 17 17.48 7.25 30.03
C ALA A 17 16.40 7.30 31.11
N MET A 18 15.58 8.34 31.13
CA MET A 18 14.27 8.26 31.76
C MET A 18 13.61 7.08 31.06
N ALA A 19 13.58 5.95 31.75
CA ALA A 19 12.85 4.78 31.34
C ALA A 19 11.39 5.23 31.19
N ARG A 20 11.03 5.60 29.98
CA ARG A 20 9.63 5.85 29.63
C ARG A 20 8.98 4.50 29.87
N LYS A 21 8.17 4.43 30.94
CA LYS A 21 7.36 3.27 31.28
C LYS A 21 6.77 2.78 29.95
N PRO A 22 6.95 1.52 29.55
CA PRO A 22 6.37 1.04 28.31
C PRO A 22 4.91 1.39 28.36
N ALA A 23 4.40 2.11 27.37
CA ALA A 23 3.00 2.49 27.30
C ALA A 23 2.21 1.18 27.28
N THR A 24 1.53 0.86 28.36
CA THR A 24 0.66 -0.30 28.46
C THR A 24 -0.40 -0.17 27.37
N ALA A 25 -0.59 -1.23 26.58
CA ALA A 25 -1.68 -1.28 25.64
C ALA A 25 -2.98 -1.36 26.43
N GLU A 26 -3.91 -0.45 26.13
CA GLU A 26 -5.26 -0.45 26.70
C GLU A 26 -6.20 -1.15 25.73
N ILE A 27 -7.25 -1.77 26.26
CA ILE A 27 -8.26 -2.48 25.47
C ILE A 27 -9.41 -1.52 25.19
N TYR A 28 -9.65 -1.25 23.91
CA TYR A 28 -10.88 -0.62 23.45
C TYR A 28 -11.82 -1.69 22.90
N SER A 29 -12.94 -1.89 23.54
CA SER A 29 -13.95 -2.87 23.16
C SER A 29 -15.33 -2.21 23.05
N GLY A 30 -16.27 -2.90 22.43
CA GLY A 30 -17.62 -2.36 22.37
C GLY A 30 -18.56 -3.18 21.51
N HIS A 31 -19.72 -2.56 21.27
CA HIS A 31 -20.80 -3.13 20.50
C HIS A 31 -21.29 -2.11 19.46
N ILE A 32 -21.37 -2.53 18.21
CA ILE A 32 -21.93 -1.72 17.12
C ILE A 32 -23.35 -2.17 16.84
N THR A 33 -24.30 -1.24 16.92
CA THR A 33 -25.72 -1.51 16.66
C THR A 33 -26.24 -0.71 15.47
N ASP A 34 -27.35 -1.15 14.90
CA ASP A 34 -28.16 -0.36 13.97
C ASP A 34 -29.14 0.56 14.74
N GLY A 35 -29.95 1.31 14.01
CA GLY A 35 -30.98 2.18 14.59
C GLY A 35 -32.13 1.45 15.30
N GLN A 36 -32.20 0.11 15.21
CA GLN A 36 -33.18 -0.76 15.86
C GLN A 36 -32.58 -1.55 17.03
N GLY A 37 -31.27 -1.38 17.30
CA GLY A 37 -30.58 -2.07 18.40
C GLY A 37 -30.03 -3.43 18.03
N HIS A 38 -30.12 -3.88 16.78
CA HIS A 38 -29.49 -5.12 16.35
C HIS A 38 -27.98 -4.93 16.14
N GLY A 39 -27.21 -5.94 16.49
CA GLY A 39 -25.75 -5.91 16.29
C GLY A 39 -25.39 -5.87 14.81
N VAL A 40 -24.50 -4.96 14.41
CA VAL A 40 -24.00 -4.84 13.04
C VAL A 40 -22.76 -5.69 12.86
N GLU A 41 -22.89 -6.77 12.08
CA GLU A 41 -21.78 -7.67 11.77
C GLU A 41 -20.85 -7.07 10.72
N TYR A 42 -19.55 -7.35 10.85
CA TYR A 42 -18.48 -6.95 9.90
C TYR A 42 -18.30 -5.44 9.71
N ALA A 43 -18.73 -4.63 10.67
CA ALA A 43 -18.36 -3.22 10.69
C ALA A 43 -16.86 -3.08 10.96
N THR A 44 -16.19 -2.27 10.16
CA THR A 44 -14.77 -1.95 10.32
C THR A 44 -14.62 -0.77 11.28
N ILE A 45 -13.84 -0.91 12.34
CA ILE A 45 -13.53 0.10 13.33
C ILE A 45 -12.05 0.44 13.24
N VAL A 46 -11.72 1.73 13.11
CA VAL A 46 -10.35 2.22 12.97
C VAL A 46 -10.12 3.36 13.97
N LEU A 47 -8.95 3.33 14.61
CA LEU A 47 -8.44 4.42 15.44
C LEU A 47 -7.37 5.18 14.67
N LEU A 48 -7.65 6.47 14.40
CA LEU A 48 -6.69 7.38 13.81
C LEU A 48 -6.11 8.33 14.88
N GLN A 49 -4.83 8.61 14.76
CA GLN A 49 -4.16 9.68 15.49
C GLN A 49 -3.32 10.46 14.49
N ASP A 50 -3.56 11.76 14.38
CA ASP A 50 -2.94 12.61 13.35
C ASP A 50 -3.16 12.08 11.92
N GLU A 51 -4.41 11.65 11.63
CA GLU A 51 -4.86 11.02 10.37
C GLU A 51 -4.10 9.70 10.02
N ILE A 52 -3.25 9.19 10.92
CA ILE A 52 -2.53 7.93 10.78
C ILE A 52 -3.25 6.83 11.54
N GLN A 53 -3.54 5.72 10.88
CA GLN A 53 -4.12 4.55 11.53
C GLN A 53 -3.15 3.95 12.56
N LYS A 54 -3.62 3.79 13.79
CA LYS A 54 -2.86 3.20 14.91
C LYS A 54 -3.37 1.80 15.29
N ALA A 55 -4.67 1.56 15.15
CA ALA A 55 -5.28 0.27 15.39
C ALA A 55 -6.56 0.11 14.55
N GLY A 56 -7.01 -1.12 14.36
CA GLY A 56 -8.26 -1.40 13.69
C GLY A 56 -8.72 -2.84 13.94
N THR A 57 -10.03 -3.05 13.81
CA THR A 57 -10.67 -4.37 13.98
C THR A 57 -11.98 -4.41 13.21
N THR A 58 -12.65 -5.57 13.21
CA THR A 58 -14.00 -5.75 12.67
C THR A 58 -14.91 -6.35 13.74
N THR A 59 -16.21 -6.04 13.67
CA THR A 59 -17.22 -6.66 14.54
C THR A 59 -17.44 -8.13 14.21
N ASP A 60 -17.77 -8.90 15.24
CA ASP A 60 -18.25 -10.28 15.09
C ASP A 60 -19.69 -10.32 14.54
N ASN A 61 -20.28 -11.53 14.45
CA ASN A 61 -21.65 -11.74 14.00
C ASN A 61 -22.73 -11.18 14.93
N LYS A 62 -22.35 -10.73 16.15
CA LYS A 62 -23.22 -10.08 17.11
C LYS A 62 -23.00 -8.58 17.23
N GLY A 63 -22.05 -8.04 16.45
CA GLY A 63 -21.68 -6.62 16.50
C GLY A 63 -20.64 -6.26 17.55
N ASN A 64 -20.03 -7.23 18.27
CA ASN A 64 -19.00 -6.94 19.26
C ASN A 64 -17.64 -6.75 18.59
N PHE A 65 -16.82 -5.86 19.17
CA PHE A 65 -15.44 -5.65 18.76
C PHE A 65 -14.50 -5.52 19.95
N THR A 66 -13.24 -5.83 19.73
CA THR A 66 -12.15 -5.64 20.69
C THR A 66 -10.87 -5.33 19.94
N MET A 67 -10.10 -4.35 20.40
CA MET A 67 -8.78 -4.02 19.89
C MET A 67 -7.89 -3.46 20.98
N GLU A 68 -6.58 -3.52 20.77
CA GLU A 68 -5.56 -2.93 21.63
C GLU A 68 -4.98 -1.65 21.02
N ALA A 69 -4.85 -0.62 21.81
CA ALA A 69 -4.19 0.62 21.44
C ALA A 69 -3.49 1.24 22.65
N LYS A 70 -2.50 2.11 22.40
CA LYS A 70 -1.85 2.88 23.48
C LYS A 70 -2.82 3.91 24.04
N ALA A 71 -2.66 4.30 25.30
CA ALA A 71 -3.39 5.44 25.85
C ALA A 71 -3.14 6.70 25.01
N GLY A 72 -4.22 7.43 24.67
CA GLY A 72 -4.13 8.60 23.80
C GLY A 72 -5.48 9.10 23.31
N THR A 73 -5.48 10.20 22.59
CA THR A 73 -6.67 10.73 21.91
C THR A 73 -6.69 10.23 20.47
N TYR A 74 -7.84 9.69 20.07
CA TYR A 74 -8.05 9.08 18.78
C TYR A 74 -9.32 9.59 18.11
N LYS A 75 -9.33 9.60 16.79
CA LYS A 75 -10.54 9.69 15.98
C LYS A 75 -10.98 8.27 15.64
N VAL A 76 -12.11 7.85 16.16
CA VAL A 76 -12.73 6.56 15.84
C VAL A 76 -13.53 6.72 14.55
N ILE A 77 -13.29 5.87 13.58
CA ILE A 77 -14.11 5.78 12.36
C ILE A 77 -14.70 4.38 12.29
N VAL A 78 -16.02 4.31 12.12
CA VAL A 78 -16.73 3.05 11.92
C VAL A 78 -17.39 3.06 10.55
N ARG A 79 -17.17 2.01 9.77
CA ARG A 79 -17.76 1.83 8.43
C ARG A 79 -18.39 0.44 8.30
N CYS A 80 -19.54 0.39 7.67
CA CYS A 80 -20.19 -0.85 7.28
C CYS A 80 -21.01 -0.63 6.01
N ILE A 81 -21.08 -1.63 5.13
CA ILE A 81 -21.91 -1.56 3.91
C ILE A 81 -23.38 -1.39 4.31
N GLY A 82 -24.04 -0.44 3.66
CA GLY A 82 -25.46 -0.12 3.92
C GLY A 82 -25.68 0.85 5.07
N TYR A 83 -24.62 1.37 5.69
CA TYR A 83 -24.68 2.35 6.77
C TYR A 83 -23.87 3.60 6.46
N GLU A 84 -24.27 4.72 7.05
CA GLU A 84 -23.49 5.96 7.01
C GLU A 84 -22.23 5.80 7.89
N PRO A 85 -21.05 6.28 7.44
CA PRO A 85 -19.85 6.26 8.26
C PRO A 85 -20.04 7.06 9.55
N LEU A 86 -19.69 6.48 10.69
CA LEU A 86 -19.68 7.17 11.98
C LEU A 86 -18.26 7.63 12.30
N GLN A 87 -18.13 8.86 12.76
CA GLN A 87 -16.88 9.43 13.27
C GLN A 87 -17.10 9.95 14.69
N LYS A 88 -16.16 9.66 15.61
CA LYS A 88 -16.22 10.09 17.00
C LYS A 88 -14.82 10.32 17.53
N GLU A 89 -14.62 11.34 18.35
CA GLU A 89 -13.40 11.51 19.13
C GLU A 89 -13.42 10.58 20.34
N LEU A 90 -12.30 9.96 20.66
CA LEU A 90 -12.10 9.01 21.73
C LEU A 90 -10.85 9.38 22.53
N LEU A 91 -11.00 9.60 23.83
CA LEU A 91 -9.90 9.63 24.77
C LEU A 91 -9.76 8.26 25.43
N LEU A 92 -8.79 7.47 24.99
CA LEU A 92 -8.47 6.16 25.58
C LEU A 92 -7.43 6.36 26.67
N ALA A 93 -7.86 6.65 27.89
CA ALA A 93 -6.99 6.82 29.06
C ALA A 93 -6.79 5.50 29.84
N ALA A 94 -7.74 4.58 29.74
CA ALA A 94 -7.74 3.24 30.31
C ALA A 94 -8.62 2.35 29.44
N SER A 95 -8.54 1.03 29.65
CA SER A 95 -9.41 0.08 28.94
C SER A 95 -10.88 0.42 29.14
N MET A 96 -11.63 0.48 28.04
CA MET A 96 -13.03 0.92 28.05
C MET A 96 -13.89 0.12 27.09
N HIS A 97 -15.21 0.18 27.37
CA HIS A 97 -16.25 -0.42 26.54
C HIS A 97 -17.20 0.67 26.03
N ASP A 98 -17.54 0.65 24.73
CA ASP A 98 -18.38 1.67 24.08
C ASP A 98 -19.50 1.01 23.27
N THR A 99 -20.61 1.68 23.13
CA THR A 99 -21.71 1.26 22.25
C THR A 99 -21.92 2.34 21.20
N LEU A 100 -21.79 1.98 19.94
CA LEU A 100 -21.90 2.90 18.82
C LEU A 100 -23.05 2.47 17.91
N SER A 101 -23.93 3.40 17.54
CA SER A 101 -25.06 3.13 16.67
C SER A 101 -24.82 3.70 15.29
N LEU A 102 -24.94 2.86 14.26
CA LEU A 102 -24.86 3.25 12.86
C LEU A 102 -26.25 3.57 12.31
N LYS A 103 -26.32 4.63 11.50
CA LYS A 103 -27.53 4.98 10.74
C LYS A 103 -27.51 4.26 9.40
N ALA A 104 -28.62 3.63 9.03
CA ALA A 104 -28.80 3.07 7.70
C ALA A 104 -28.63 4.16 6.64
N SER A 105 -27.85 3.88 5.59
CA SER A 105 -27.70 4.79 4.47
C SER A 105 -29.03 4.92 3.72
N SER A 106 -29.49 6.15 3.48
CA SER A 106 -30.77 6.46 2.83
C SER A 106 -30.78 6.17 1.30
N TYR A 107 -29.76 5.53 0.76
CA TYR A 107 -29.85 4.96 -0.58
C TYR A 107 -30.73 3.71 -0.55
N ALA A 108 -32.02 3.95 -0.35
CA ALA A 108 -33.04 2.92 -0.43
C ALA A 108 -33.12 2.39 -1.86
N LEU A 109 -32.60 1.19 -2.07
CA LEU A 109 -32.95 0.39 -3.24
C LEU A 109 -34.43 0.01 -3.14
N LYS A 110 -35.25 0.58 -4.00
CA LYS A 110 -36.55 -0.01 -4.33
C LYS A 110 -36.28 -1.35 -5.00
N GLU A 111 -36.59 -2.39 -4.31
CA GLU A 111 -37.04 -3.71 -4.77
C GLU A 111 -36.49 -4.82 -3.90
N VAL A 112 -37.40 -5.67 -3.46
CA VAL A 112 -37.12 -6.90 -2.69
C VAL A 112 -36.34 -7.86 -3.55
N VAL A 113 -35.03 -7.85 -3.42
CA VAL A 113 -34.18 -8.95 -3.83
C VAL A 113 -33.69 -9.61 -2.57
N VAL A 114 -33.86 -10.93 -2.47
CA VAL A 114 -33.23 -11.78 -1.47
C VAL A 114 -31.77 -11.34 -1.34
N GLN A 115 -31.41 -10.66 -0.26
CA GLN A 115 -30.05 -10.22 0.01
C GLN A 115 -29.21 -11.48 0.24
N ALA A 116 -28.61 -12.01 -0.82
CA ALA A 116 -27.42 -12.81 -0.65
C ALA A 116 -26.42 -11.92 0.09
N LYS A 117 -25.97 -12.34 1.30
CA LYS A 117 -24.97 -11.60 2.06
C LYS A 117 -23.79 -11.31 1.13
N ASN A 118 -23.58 -10.06 0.74
CA ASN A 118 -22.47 -9.68 -0.12
C ASN A 118 -21.11 -9.93 0.54
N ILE A 119 -21.09 -10.10 1.87
CA ILE A 119 -19.92 -10.44 2.67
C ILE A 119 -20.16 -11.79 3.35
N GLU A 120 -19.26 -12.72 3.09
CA GLU A 120 -19.18 -14.02 3.76
C GLU A 120 -17.93 -14.07 4.63
N ARG A 121 -18.05 -14.45 5.90
CA ARG A 121 -16.90 -14.74 6.75
C ARG A 121 -16.56 -16.21 6.67
N LYS A 122 -15.32 -16.52 6.33
CA LYS A 122 -14.71 -17.85 6.46
C LYS A 122 -13.80 -17.90 7.68
N ALA A 123 -13.23 -19.04 7.98
CA ALA A 123 -12.39 -19.22 9.16
C ALA A 123 -11.16 -18.29 9.16
N ASP A 124 -10.60 -18.02 8.00
CA ASP A 124 -9.34 -17.29 7.79
C ASP A 124 -9.49 -15.97 7.03
N ARG A 125 -10.67 -15.70 6.44
CA ARG A 125 -10.87 -14.58 5.51
C ARG A 125 -12.29 -14.05 5.45
N PHE A 126 -12.41 -12.82 4.95
CA PHE A 126 -13.67 -12.26 4.50
C PHE A 126 -13.75 -12.34 2.98
N VAL A 127 -14.91 -12.67 2.45
CA VAL A 127 -15.17 -12.73 1.01
C VAL A 127 -16.26 -11.73 0.67
N LEU A 128 -15.92 -10.69 -0.08
CA LEU A 128 -16.86 -9.72 -0.63
C LEU A 128 -17.21 -10.14 -2.06
N SER A 129 -18.45 -10.53 -2.28
CA SER A 129 -19.00 -10.78 -3.61
C SER A 129 -19.38 -9.46 -4.28
N VAL A 130 -18.87 -9.22 -5.49
CA VAL A 130 -19.06 -7.94 -6.19
C VAL A 130 -20.17 -8.07 -7.22
N SER A 131 -21.18 -7.19 -7.18
CA SER A 131 -22.19 -7.07 -8.23
C SER A 131 -21.66 -6.20 -9.37
N PRO A 132 -21.83 -6.62 -10.65
CA PRO A 132 -21.36 -5.84 -11.80
C PRO A 132 -22.03 -4.46 -11.92
N SER A 133 -23.24 -4.32 -11.39
CA SER A 133 -24.06 -3.11 -11.55
C SER A 133 -23.74 -1.99 -10.56
N THR A 134 -22.70 -2.12 -9.71
CA THR A 134 -22.40 -1.10 -8.69
C THR A 134 -21.75 0.15 -9.24
N GLY A 135 -21.15 0.09 -10.44
CA GLY A 135 -20.42 1.21 -11.07
C GLY A 135 -19.17 1.67 -10.30
N LYS A 136 -18.72 0.87 -9.32
CA LYS A 136 -17.58 1.17 -8.45
C LYS A 136 -16.28 0.68 -9.04
N ASP A 137 -15.21 1.33 -8.70
CA ASP A 137 -13.86 0.85 -9.01
C ASP A 137 -13.28 -0.03 -7.88
N GLY A 138 -12.11 -0.60 -8.12
CA GLY A 138 -11.46 -1.52 -7.19
C GLY A 138 -11.11 -0.87 -5.85
N THR A 139 -10.78 0.42 -5.80
CA THR A 139 -10.49 1.12 -4.54
C THR A 139 -11.77 1.37 -3.75
N GLU A 140 -12.85 1.76 -4.40
CA GLU A 140 -14.17 1.94 -3.77
C GLU A 140 -14.73 0.61 -3.24
N LEU A 141 -14.50 -0.49 -3.95
CA LEU A 141 -14.88 -1.82 -3.51
C LEU A 141 -14.03 -2.29 -2.33
N LEU A 142 -12.72 -2.05 -2.37
CA LEU A 142 -11.82 -2.37 -1.26
C LEU A 142 -12.15 -1.58 0.00
N SER A 143 -12.56 -0.33 -0.12
CA SER A 143 -12.97 0.47 1.04
C SER A 143 -14.21 -0.07 1.76
N GLN A 144 -14.97 -0.95 1.10
CA GLN A 144 -16.15 -1.64 1.66
C GLN A 144 -15.81 -3.01 2.23
N ALA A 145 -14.63 -3.56 1.90
CA ALA A 145 -14.20 -4.86 2.38
C ALA A 145 -13.84 -4.77 3.88
N PRO A 146 -14.31 -5.73 4.71
CA PRO A 146 -14.07 -5.70 6.15
C PRO A 146 -12.58 -5.65 6.49
N GLY A 147 -12.22 -4.75 7.40
CA GLY A 147 -10.86 -4.57 7.88
C GLY A 147 -9.93 -3.81 6.94
N VAL A 148 -10.34 -3.51 5.71
CA VAL A 148 -9.50 -2.78 4.75
C VAL A 148 -9.60 -1.28 4.98
N TRP A 149 -8.44 -0.64 5.09
CA TRP A 149 -8.30 0.79 5.15
C TRP A 149 -7.41 1.30 4.01
N LEU A 150 -7.91 2.28 3.28
CA LEU A 150 -7.19 2.97 2.21
C LEU A 150 -6.79 4.36 2.70
N ALA A 151 -5.50 4.63 2.70
CA ALA A 151 -4.92 5.96 2.86
C ALA A 151 -4.54 6.53 1.49
N GLU A 152 -4.00 7.75 1.43
CA GLU A 152 -3.65 8.40 0.16
C GLU A 152 -2.65 7.58 -0.68
N ASP A 153 -1.75 6.86 -0.03
CA ASP A 153 -0.67 6.10 -0.67
C ASP A 153 -0.53 4.66 -0.17
N ASN A 154 -1.43 4.19 0.67
CA ASN A 154 -1.26 2.90 1.32
C ASN A 154 -2.58 2.13 1.51
N ILE A 155 -2.47 0.80 1.52
CA ILE A 155 -3.54 -0.13 1.85
C ILE A 155 -3.11 -0.90 3.09
N SER A 156 -3.99 -0.98 4.08
CA SER A 156 -3.76 -1.76 5.28
C SER A 156 -4.98 -2.63 5.63
N ILE A 157 -4.73 -3.75 6.31
CA ILE A 157 -5.76 -4.60 6.88
C ILE A 157 -5.63 -4.52 8.40
N ASN A 158 -6.69 -4.06 9.08
CA ASN A 158 -6.73 -3.86 10.54
C ASN A 158 -5.56 -3.01 11.09
N GLY A 159 -5.05 -2.06 10.28
CA GLY A 159 -3.92 -1.21 10.65
C GLY A 159 -2.54 -1.82 10.44
N ALA A 160 -2.44 -3.08 10.03
CA ALA A 160 -1.17 -3.71 9.75
C ALA A 160 -0.58 -3.17 8.43
N GLN A 161 0.70 -2.82 8.46
CA GLN A 161 1.43 -2.38 7.26
C GLN A 161 2.01 -3.57 6.49
N GLY A 162 2.22 -3.39 5.17
CA GLY A 162 2.79 -4.41 4.31
C GLY A 162 1.74 -5.40 3.76
N THR A 163 0.50 -4.93 3.60
CA THR A 163 -0.55 -5.68 2.90
C THR A 163 -0.15 -5.91 1.45
N LYS A 164 -0.25 -7.16 1.00
CA LYS A 164 -0.01 -7.53 -0.40
C LYS A 164 -1.32 -7.73 -1.14
N VAL A 165 -1.34 -7.29 -2.39
CA VAL A 165 -2.51 -7.41 -3.27
C VAL A 165 -2.21 -8.41 -4.38
N PHE A 166 -3.13 -9.33 -4.59
CA PHE A 166 -3.09 -10.32 -5.66
C PHE A 166 -4.31 -10.16 -6.56
N VAL A 167 -4.11 -10.23 -7.85
CA VAL A 167 -5.18 -10.26 -8.86
C VAL A 167 -5.06 -11.57 -9.64
N ASP A 168 -6.13 -12.36 -9.64
CA ASP A 168 -6.16 -13.73 -10.19
C ASP A 168 -4.97 -14.59 -9.71
N ASN A 169 -4.66 -14.49 -8.41
CA ASN A 169 -3.55 -15.16 -7.71
C ASN A 169 -2.14 -14.71 -8.12
N ARG A 170 -2.00 -13.62 -8.85
CA ARG A 170 -0.72 -12.98 -9.16
C ARG A 170 -0.50 -11.80 -8.21
N GLU A 171 0.63 -11.76 -7.55
CA GLU A 171 1.03 -10.61 -6.73
C GLU A 171 1.24 -9.37 -7.60
N ILE A 172 0.58 -8.30 -7.25
CA ILE A 172 0.78 -6.99 -7.87
C ILE A 172 1.94 -6.30 -7.15
N LYS A 173 3.09 -6.24 -7.80
CA LYS A 173 4.33 -5.68 -7.23
C LYS A 173 4.39 -4.15 -7.33
N LEU A 174 3.25 -3.50 -7.28
CA LEU A 174 3.10 -2.05 -7.19
C LEU A 174 2.87 -1.65 -5.73
N THR A 175 3.28 -0.44 -5.38
CA THR A 175 3.10 0.14 -4.05
C THR A 175 2.62 1.59 -4.18
N GLY A 176 2.09 2.16 -3.11
CA GLY A 176 1.70 3.55 -3.07
C GLY A 176 0.64 3.92 -4.09
N GLU A 177 0.72 5.12 -4.62
CA GLU A 177 -0.22 5.66 -5.62
C GLU A 177 -0.27 4.81 -6.91
N ALA A 178 0.82 4.14 -7.27
CA ALA A 178 0.86 3.24 -8.41
C ALA A 178 -0.11 2.06 -8.24
N LEU A 179 -0.14 1.45 -7.06
CA LEU A 179 -1.07 0.37 -6.73
C LEU A 179 -2.52 0.87 -6.72
N LEU A 180 -2.77 2.03 -6.12
CA LEU A 180 -4.11 2.60 -6.07
C LEU A 180 -4.63 2.96 -7.47
N THR A 181 -3.78 3.52 -8.34
CA THR A 181 -4.15 3.81 -9.74
C THR A 181 -4.47 2.54 -10.51
N TYR A 182 -3.69 1.48 -10.33
CA TYR A 182 -3.98 0.19 -10.90
C TYR A 182 -5.34 -0.35 -10.41
N LEU A 183 -5.62 -0.27 -9.12
CA LEU A 183 -6.88 -0.74 -8.54
C LEU A 183 -8.09 0.09 -9.02
N ARG A 184 -7.93 1.41 -9.21
CA ARG A 184 -8.97 2.27 -9.81
C ARG A 184 -9.27 1.89 -11.27
N SER A 185 -8.33 1.28 -11.97
CA SER A 185 -8.57 0.78 -13.34
C SER A 185 -9.46 -0.47 -13.38
N LEU A 186 -9.54 -1.24 -12.29
CA LEU A 186 -10.42 -2.40 -12.17
C LEU A 186 -11.84 -1.93 -11.84
N LYS A 187 -12.82 -2.31 -12.63
CA LYS A 187 -14.22 -1.93 -12.43
C LYS A 187 -15.02 -3.09 -11.82
N SER A 188 -16.16 -2.76 -11.21
CA SER A 188 -17.08 -3.76 -10.64
C SER A 188 -17.53 -4.82 -11.64
N GLU A 189 -17.62 -4.45 -12.93
CA GLU A 189 -17.94 -5.37 -14.01
C GLU A 189 -16.87 -6.45 -14.19
N ASP A 190 -15.62 -6.10 -13.94
CA ASP A 190 -14.46 -6.99 -14.09
C ASP A 190 -14.20 -7.82 -12.84
N ILE A 191 -14.56 -7.32 -11.65
CA ILE A 191 -14.28 -7.97 -10.37
C ILE A 191 -15.43 -8.91 -10.01
N ARG A 192 -15.12 -10.19 -9.76
CA ARG A 192 -16.07 -11.19 -9.28
C ARG A 192 -16.19 -11.16 -7.76
N ARG A 193 -15.06 -11.16 -7.06
CA ARG A 193 -14.98 -11.15 -5.60
C ARG A 193 -13.65 -10.59 -5.13
N ILE A 194 -13.67 -10.10 -3.91
CA ILE A 194 -12.49 -9.67 -3.15
C ILE A 194 -12.42 -10.51 -1.88
N GLU A 195 -11.28 -11.12 -1.62
CA GLU A 195 -11.03 -11.87 -0.39
C GLU A 195 -10.00 -11.10 0.44
N VAL A 196 -10.28 -10.88 1.71
CA VAL A 196 -9.40 -10.21 2.66
C VAL A 196 -8.94 -11.24 3.68
N ILE A 197 -7.65 -11.51 3.73
CA ILE A 197 -7.00 -12.46 4.63
C ILE A 197 -6.17 -11.66 5.62
N PRO A 198 -6.65 -11.44 6.85
CA PRO A 198 -5.95 -10.59 7.83
C PRO A 198 -4.61 -11.16 8.29
N ILE A 199 -4.50 -12.49 8.34
CA ILE A 199 -3.29 -13.20 8.71
C ILE A 199 -2.89 -14.08 7.55
N ALA A 200 -1.77 -13.75 6.90
CA ALA A 200 -1.24 -14.54 5.79
C ALA A 200 -0.84 -15.94 6.28
N GLY A 201 -1.34 -16.97 5.61
CA GLY A 201 -0.93 -18.35 5.87
C GLY A 201 0.48 -18.64 5.34
N ALA A 202 0.97 -19.86 5.60
CA ALA A 202 2.32 -20.28 5.21
C ALA A 202 2.52 -20.36 3.68
N GLU A 203 1.43 -20.37 2.91
CA GLU A 203 1.43 -20.31 1.44
C GLU A 203 1.87 -18.94 0.88
N TYR A 204 1.92 -17.90 1.73
CA TYR A 204 2.37 -16.57 1.36
C TYR A 204 3.76 -16.28 1.93
N GLU A 205 4.45 -15.32 1.34
CA GLU A 205 5.77 -14.94 1.84
C GLU A 205 5.71 -14.39 3.27
N ALA A 206 6.74 -14.66 4.07
CA ALA A 206 6.89 -14.14 5.44
C ALA A 206 6.87 -12.59 5.51
N SER A 207 7.13 -11.90 4.40
CA SER A 207 7.00 -10.45 4.26
C SER A 207 5.55 -9.96 4.22
N SER A 208 4.56 -10.85 4.07
CA SER A 208 3.13 -10.53 4.00
C SER A 208 2.49 -10.32 5.38
N ARG A 209 3.23 -9.72 6.32
CA ARG A 209 2.76 -9.49 7.71
C ARG A 209 1.51 -8.61 7.81
N GLY A 210 1.26 -7.75 6.83
CA GLY A 210 0.10 -6.88 6.75
C GLY A 210 -1.17 -7.55 6.20
N GLY A 211 -1.16 -8.87 6.02
CA GLY A 211 -2.26 -9.61 5.42
C GLY A 211 -2.29 -9.57 3.89
N ILE A 212 -3.29 -10.21 3.32
CA ILE A 212 -3.42 -10.43 1.87
C ILE A 212 -4.79 -9.97 1.39
N ILE A 213 -4.83 -9.32 0.24
CA ILE A 213 -6.05 -9.04 -0.52
C ILE A 213 -5.98 -9.82 -1.82
N LEU A 214 -6.97 -10.69 -2.07
CA LEU A 214 -7.11 -11.43 -3.31
C LEU A 214 -8.29 -10.88 -4.10
N ILE A 215 -8.04 -10.38 -5.30
CA ILE A 215 -9.06 -9.92 -6.23
C ILE A 215 -9.20 -10.97 -7.32
N SER A 216 -10.38 -11.58 -7.41
CA SER A 216 -10.70 -12.52 -8.49
C SER A 216 -11.49 -11.80 -9.57
N LEU A 217 -10.98 -11.81 -10.77
CA LEU A 217 -11.66 -11.23 -11.92
C LEU A 217 -12.77 -12.15 -12.46
N ARG A 218 -13.71 -11.52 -13.12
CA ARG A 218 -14.86 -12.19 -13.73
C ARG A 218 -14.46 -12.75 -15.08
N ARG A 219 -14.43 -14.07 -15.19
CA ARG A 219 -14.21 -14.72 -16.50
C ARG A 219 -15.55 -14.88 -17.22
N ARG A 220 -15.63 -14.39 -18.44
CA ARG A 220 -16.81 -14.64 -19.28
C ARG A 220 -16.89 -16.11 -19.66
N GLN A 221 -18.06 -16.69 -19.49
CA GLN A 221 -18.35 -18.05 -19.95
C GLN A 221 -18.85 -18.08 -21.41
N THR A 222 -19.35 -16.96 -21.90
CA THR A 222 -19.86 -16.82 -23.27
C THR A 222 -18.88 -16.05 -24.15
N ASN A 223 -18.82 -16.43 -25.43
CA ASN A 223 -18.05 -15.67 -26.44
C ASN A 223 -18.55 -14.23 -26.52
N GLY A 224 -17.64 -13.33 -26.70
CA GLY A 224 -17.92 -11.89 -26.84
C GLY A 224 -16.75 -11.00 -26.45
N ILE A 225 -16.89 -9.73 -26.76
CA ILE A 225 -15.91 -8.69 -26.48
C ILE A 225 -16.59 -7.64 -25.59
N GLN A 226 -15.89 -7.18 -24.59
CA GLN A 226 -16.33 -6.08 -23.72
C GLN A 226 -15.13 -5.19 -23.43
N GLY A 227 -15.36 -3.90 -23.44
CA GLY A 227 -14.36 -2.91 -23.05
C GLY A 227 -14.99 -1.72 -22.36
N SER A 228 -14.16 -0.97 -21.69
CA SER A 228 -14.50 0.32 -21.09
C SER A 228 -13.41 1.34 -21.37
N VAL A 229 -13.80 2.58 -21.52
CA VAL A 229 -12.89 3.73 -21.56
C VAL A 229 -13.39 4.73 -20.53
N THR A 230 -12.49 5.21 -19.71
CA THR A 230 -12.78 6.21 -18.68
C THR A 230 -11.81 7.35 -18.82
N ALA A 231 -12.29 8.59 -18.76
CA ALA A 231 -11.47 9.79 -18.66
C ALA A 231 -11.84 10.53 -17.38
N GLY A 232 -10.86 10.77 -16.53
CA GLY A 232 -11.00 11.53 -15.30
C GLY A 232 -10.11 12.76 -15.32
N ALA A 233 -10.55 13.83 -14.66
CA ALA A 233 -9.73 15.01 -14.41
C ALA A 233 -10.02 15.56 -13.02
N ALA A 234 -8.96 16.01 -12.33
CA ALA A 234 -9.05 16.80 -11.11
C ALA A 234 -8.38 18.14 -11.36
N LEU A 235 -9.12 19.22 -11.21
CA LEU A 235 -8.69 20.58 -11.52
C LEU A 235 -8.93 21.50 -10.34
N SER A 236 -7.89 22.18 -9.89
CA SER A 236 -7.96 23.24 -8.90
C SER A 236 -6.88 24.30 -9.20
N SER A 237 -6.82 25.35 -8.39
CA SER A 237 -5.76 26.38 -8.51
C SER A 237 -4.35 25.79 -8.29
N THR A 238 -4.22 24.74 -7.49
CA THR A 238 -2.94 24.13 -7.10
C THR A 238 -2.71 22.73 -7.68
N LEU A 239 -3.74 22.08 -8.22
CA LEU A 239 -3.66 20.72 -8.75
C LEU A 239 -4.29 20.63 -10.14
N THR A 240 -3.55 20.03 -11.07
CA THR A 240 -4.10 19.55 -12.34
C THR A 240 -3.69 18.09 -12.50
N ARG A 241 -4.69 17.23 -12.71
CA ARG A 241 -4.46 15.79 -12.85
C ARG A 241 -5.42 15.20 -13.89
N TYR A 242 -4.91 14.35 -14.77
CA TYR A 242 -5.67 13.62 -15.77
C TYR A 242 -5.52 12.12 -15.54
N MET A 243 -6.62 11.39 -15.57
CA MET A 243 -6.68 9.96 -15.23
C MET A 243 -7.43 9.17 -16.31
N PRO A 244 -6.83 9.01 -17.52
CA PRO A 244 -7.41 8.13 -18.53
C PRO A 244 -7.22 6.66 -18.15
N SER A 245 -8.21 5.82 -18.49
CA SER A 245 -8.06 4.37 -18.40
C SER A 245 -8.92 3.66 -19.44
N GLY A 246 -8.51 2.46 -19.82
CA GLY A 246 -9.27 1.60 -20.72
C GLY A 246 -9.01 0.14 -20.42
N THR A 247 -10.06 -0.67 -20.60
CA THR A 247 -9.99 -2.12 -20.48
C THR A 247 -10.66 -2.78 -21.67
N LEU A 248 -10.13 -3.94 -22.08
CA LEU A 248 -10.70 -4.79 -23.11
C LEU A 248 -10.61 -6.24 -22.65
N ASN A 249 -11.72 -6.94 -22.64
CA ASN A 249 -11.82 -8.35 -22.33
C ASN A 249 -12.57 -9.06 -23.48
N ALA A 250 -11.97 -10.12 -24.01
CA ALA A 250 -12.57 -10.89 -25.08
C ALA A 250 -12.51 -12.39 -24.78
N ARG A 251 -13.63 -13.09 -25.02
CA ARG A 251 -13.65 -14.55 -25.08
C ARG A 251 -13.98 -15.00 -26.49
N LEU A 252 -13.07 -15.74 -27.10
CA LEU A 252 -13.12 -16.22 -28.47
C LEU A 252 -12.88 -17.74 -28.47
N GLY A 253 -13.95 -18.51 -28.25
CA GLY A 253 -13.85 -19.97 -28.10
C GLY A 253 -13.01 -20.37 -26.90
N LYS A 254 -11.87 -21.02 -27.16
CA LYS A 254 -10.91 -21.45 -26.14
C LYS A 254 -9.97 -20.33 -25.65
N TRP A 255 -9.99 -19.17 -26.27
CA TRP A 255 -9.17 -18.04 -25.91
C TRP A 255 -9.90 -17.04 -25.01
N THR A 256 -9.25 -16.61 -23.95
CA THR A 256 -9.63 -15.42 -23.18
C THR A 256 -8.49 -14.42 -23.29
N LEU A 257 -8.79 -13.24 -23.82
CA LEU A 257 -7.84 -12.15 -24.00
C LEU A 257 -8.22 -11.02 -23.06
N ASN A 258 -7.24 -10.38 -22.48
CA ASN A 258 -7.41 -9.17 -21.68
C ASN A 258 -6.36 -8.12 -22.07
N ALA A 259 -6.77 -6.87 -22.05
CA ALA A 259 -5.88 -5.73 -22.15
C ALA A 259 -6.39 -4.64 -21.23
N ALA A 260 -5.47 -3.93 -20.58
CA ALA A 260 -5.78 -2.77 -19.77
C ALA A 260 -4.67 -1.74 -19.90
N ALA A 261 -5.03 -0.47 -19.91
CA ALA A 261 -4.10 0.64 -19.82
C ALA A 261 -4.69 1.72 -18.92
N SER A 262 -3.85 2.33 -18.09
CA SER A 262 -4.26 3.49 -17.29
C SER A 262 -3.12 4.47 -17.11
N GLY A 263 -3.47 5.72 -16.88
CA GLY A 263 -2.52 6.80 -16.62
C GLY A 263 -2.98 7.71 -15.49
N ASN A 264 -2.02 8.33 -14.86
CA ASN A 264 -2.22 9.40 -13.89
C ASN A 264 -1.18 10.47 -14.19
N PHE A 265 -1.57 11.49 -14.95
CA PHE A 265 -0.69 12.56 -15.41
C PHE A 265 -0.98 13.81 -14.58
N THR A 266 0.01 14.24 -13.80
CA THR A 266 -0.12 15.37 -12.89
C THR A 266 0.86 16.48 -13.28
N PRO A 267 0.53 17.30 -14.30
CA PRO A 267 1.43 18.37 -14.78
C PRO A 267 1.58 19.51 -13.76
N LYS A 268 0.70 19.60 -12.77
CA LYS A 268 0.73 20.62 -11.72
C LYS A 268 0.26 20.01 -10.40
N ASN A 269 1.08 20.15 -9.38
CA ASN A 269 0.72 19.84 -8.00
C ASN A 269 1.54 20.71 -7.05
N GLU A 270 0.94 21.83 -6.63
CA GLU A 270 1.52 22.78 -5.70
C GLU A 270 0.94 22.53 -4.32
N SER A 271 1.80 22.38 -3.32
CA SER A 271 1.39 22.19 -1.94
C SER A 271 2.29 22.99 -0.99
N MET A 272 1.76 23.25 0.18
CA MET A 272 2.46 23.98 1.25
C MET A 272 2.26 23.23 2.56
N MET A 273 3.35 23.06 3.30
CA MET A 273 3.33 22.43 4.60
C MET A 273 3.95 23.35 5.63
N THR A 274 3.24 23.56 6.73
CA THR A 274 3.75 24.25 7.91
C THR A 274 3.88 23.26 9.05
N SER A 275 5.06 23.22 9.69
CA SER A 275 5.34 22.37 10.84
C SER A 275 5.83 23.21 11.99
N VAL A 276 5.22 23.07 13.16
CA VAL A 276 5.66 23.71 14.39
C VAL A 276 5.81 22.66 15.46
N ARG A 277 6.99 22.63 16.12
CA ARG A 277 7.25 21.76 17.28
C ARG A 277 7.71 22.63 18.43
N GLN A 278 7.05 22.48 19.56
CA GLN A 278 7.45 23.08 20.83
C GLN A 278 8.04 21.97 21.71
N TYR A 279 9.18 22.26 22.33
CA TYR A 279 9.86 21.35 23.24
C TYR A 279 9.73 21.89 24.66
N PRO A 280 8.76 21.42 25.46
CA PRO A 280 8.44 22.02 26.77
C PRO A 280 9.59 22.01 27.78
N ASP A 281 10.47 20.99 27.70
CA ASP A 281 11.54 20.76 28.66
C ASP A 281 12.68 21.82 28.60
N ASN A 282 12.79 22.56 27.49
CA ASN A 282 13.90 23.47 27.25
C ASN A 282 13.53 24.73 26.47
N ASP A 283 12.23 24.99 26.32
CA ASP A 283 11.66 26.13 25.59
C ASP A 283 12.17 26.28 24.13
N ASN A 284 12.67 25.20 23.56
CA ASN A 284 13.09 25.18 22.18
C ASN A 284 11.85 25.13 21.25
N ARG A 285 11.90 25.86 20.15
CA ARG A 285 10.86 25.90 19.14
C ARG A 285 11.45 25.66 17.76
N PHE A 286 10.86 24.74 17.04
CA PHE A 286 11.13 24.51 15.62
C PHE A 286 9.90 24.94 14.81
N SER A 287 10.11 25.78 13.81
CA SER A 287 9.07 26.20 12.84
C SER A 287 9.63 26.02 11.43
N SER A 288 8.85 25.41 10.56
CA SER A 288 9.24 25.20 9.16
C SER A 288 8.05 25.46 8.24
N LEU A 289 8.29 26.19 7.17
CA LEU A 289 7.40 26.39 6.05
C LEU A 289 8.05 25.79 4.80
N SER A 290 7.41 24.81 4.20
CA SER A 290 7.86 24.15 2.97
C SER A 290 6.84 24.33 1.87
N ARG A 291 7.31 24.69 0.68
CA ARG A 291 6.51 24.79 -0.55
C ARG A 291 7.00 23.74 -1.53
N PHE A 292 6.08 23.04 -2.17
CA PHE A 292 6.38 21.98 -3.12
C PHE A 292 5.68 22.27 -4.45
N ASP A 293 6.42 22.14 -5.54
CA ASP A 293 5.90 22.09 -6.91
C ASP A 293 6.34 20.75 -7.51
N THR A 294 5.40 19.85 -7.71
CA THR A 294 5.69 18.51 -8.19
C THR A 294 4.90 18.21 -9.46
N ARG A 295 5.52 17.47 -10.36
CA ARG A 295 4.92 16.93 -11.58
C ARG A 295 5.18 15.44 -11.62
N SER A 296 4.17 14.66 -11.91
CA SER A 296 4.28 13.20 -11.95
C SER A 296 3.46 12.65 -13.09
N ASP A 297 4.10 11.86 -13.94
CA ASP A 297 3.48 11.10 -15.00
C ASP A 297 3.63 9.62 -14.68
N TYR A 298 2.51 8.94 -14.51
CA TYR A 298 2.41 7.52 -14.25
C TYR A 298 1.59 6.87 -15.34
N GLY A 299 2.04 5.73 -15.84
CA GLY A 299 1.33 4.93 -16.82
C GLY A 299 1.53 3.43 -16.59
N THR A 300 0.48 2.65 -16.84
CA THR A 300 0.54 1.20 -16.86
C THR A 300 -0.18 0.66 -18.08
N GLY A 301 0.36 -0.43 -18.63
CA GLY A 301 -0.24 -1.18 -19.72
C GLY A 301 -0.08 -2.67 -19.47
N ARG A 302 -1.15 -3.44 -19.68
CA ARG A 302 -1.17 -4.89 -19.51
C ARG A 302 -1.90 -5.55 -20.67
N ILE A 303 -1.33 -6.64 -21.16
CA ILE A 303 -1.97 -7.54 -22.11
C ILE A 303 -1.79 -8.98 -21.63
N GLY A 304 -2.83 -9.79 -21.75
CA GLY A 304 -2.79 -11.19 -21.36
C GLY A 304 -3.67 -12.05 -22.23
N ALA A 305 -3.32 -13.33 -22.28
CA ALA A 305 -4.07 -14.35 -22.98
C ALA A 305 -4.13 -15.64 -22.16
N ILE A 306 -5.28 -16.30 -22.14
CA ILE A 306 -5.47 -17.64 -21.57
C ILE A 306 -6.01 -18.52 -22.67
N PHE A 307 -5.41 -19.69 -22.83
CA PHE A 307 -5.87 -20.73 -23.74
C PHE A 307 -6.35 -21.95 -22.96
N GLU A 308 -7.60 -22.33 -23.14
CA GLU A 308 -8.19 -23.54 -22.57
C GLU A 308 -7.86 -24.73 -23.48
N ILE A 309 -6.85 -25.53 -23.11
CA ILE A 309 -6.44 -26.72 -23.86
C ILE A 309 -7.63 -27.69 -23.92
N ASP A 310 -8.21 -27.96 -22.75
CA ASP A 310 -9.38 -28.79 -22.54
C ASP A 310 -10.17 -28.32 -21.30
N THR A 311 -11.11 -29.13 -20.79
CA THR A 311 -11.99 -28.78 -19.66
C THR A 311 -11.26 -28.69 -18.31
N VAL A 312 -10.08 -29.32 -18.22
CA VAL A 312 -9.29 -29.40 -16.97
C VAL A 312 -7.95 -28.67 -17.05
N ASN A 313 -7.42 -28.40 -18.27
CA ASN A 313 -6.12 -27.80 -18.49
C ASN A 313 -6.23 -26.42 -19.14
N SER A 314 -5.51 -25.44 -18.62
CA SER A 314 -5.34 -24.14 -19.27
C SER A 314 -3.92 -23.61 -19.10
N ILE A 315 -3.45 -22.86 -20.10
CA ILE A 315 -2.22 -22.08 -20.04
C ILE A 315 -2.56 -20.61 -20.21
N GLY A 316 -1.76 -19.74 -19.60
CA GLY A 316 -1.91 -18.31 -19.74
C GLY A 316 -0.57 -17.63 -19.80
N ALA A 317 -0.54 -16.46 -20.44
CA ALA A 317 0.58 -15.56 -20.43
C ALA A 317 0.10 -14.11 -20.32
N GLU A 318 0.89 -13.27 -19.64
CA GLU A 318 0.60 -11.86 -19.46
C GLU A 318 1.89 -11.06 -19.47
N ILE A 319 1.86 -9.89 -20.07
CA ILE A 319 2.92 -8.89 -20.02
C ILE A 319 2.32 -7.61 -19.45
N GLU A 320 3.04 -6.99 -18.53
CA GLU A 320 2.68 -5.74 -17.89
C GLU A 320 3.87 -4.78 -17.90
N TYR A 321 3.60 -3.54 -18.26
CA TYR A 321 4.56 -2.45 -18.14
C TYR A 321 4.01 -1.37 -17.20
N VAL A 322 4.87 -0.87 -16.32
CA VAL A 322 4.58 0.26 -15.42
C VAL A 322 5.70 1.26 -15.56
N GLY A 323 5.36 2.52 -15.78
CA GLY A 323 6.33 3.62 -15.84
C GLY A 323 5.87 4.80 -15.01
N GLN A 324 6.80 5.44 -14.32
CA GLN A 324 6.59 6.68 -13.59
C GLN A 324 7.77 7.61 -13.78
N LEU A 325 7.48 8.85 -14.11
CA LEU A 325 8.43 9.95 -14.12
C LEU A 325 7.93 11.03 -13.15
N SER A 326 8.72 11.34 -12.13
CA SER A 326 8.43 12.41 -11.18
C SER A 326 9.51 13.47 -11.21
N LYS A 327 9.11 14.73 -11.17
CA LYS A 327 9.99 15.89 -11.02
C LYS A 327 9.40 16.80 -9.97
N GLY A 328 10.24 17.30 -9.08
CA GLY A 328 9.77 18.19 -8.02
C GLY A 328 10.82 19.23 -7.67
N ASN A 329 10.32 20.40 -7.32
CA ASN A 329 11.08 21.45 -6.67
C ASN A 329 10.43 21.69 -5.32
N SER A 330 11.23 21.81 -4.29
CA SER A 330 10.75 22.30 -3.01
C SER A 330 11.65 23.40 -2.46
N TYR A 331 11.03 24.34 -1.78
CA TYR A 331 11.70 25.39 -1.04
C TYR A 331 11.24 25.34 0.41
N SER A 332 12.17 25.37 1.35
CA SER A 332 11.87 25.34 2.77
C SER A 332 12.54 26.49 3.50
N GLU A 333 11.80 27.12 4.40
CA GLU A 333 12.28 28.06 5.40
C GLU A 333 12.10 27.43 6.76
N THR A 334 13.17 27.36 7.55
CA THR A 334 13.16 26.73 8.86
C THR A 334 13.77 27.67 9.89
N GLU A 335 13.10 27.82 11.00
CA GLU A 335 13.58 28.56 12.18
C GLU A 335 13.66 27.60 13.36
N LEU A 336 14.82 27.56 13.99
CA LEU A 336 15.03 26.83 15.22
C LEU A 336 15.49 27.82 16.29
N THR A 337 14.66 28.03 17.29
CA THR A 337 15.02 28.76 18.52
C THR A 337 15.46 27.76 19.57
N LYS A 338 16.70 27.93 20.08
CA LYS A 338 17.28 27.11 21.11
C LYS A 338 17.89 28.00 22.16
N GLN A 339 17.21 28.19 23.32
CA GLN A 339 17.60 29.10 24.37
C GLN A 339 17.86 30.53 23.81
N GLU A 340 19.12 31.03 23.86
CA GLU A 340 19.49 32.33 23.32
C GLU A 340 19.91 32.31 21.85
N TRP A 341 19.81 31.16 21.15
CA TRP A 341 20.31 30.98 19.80
C TRP A 341 19.14 30.86 18.81
N LEU A 342 19.17 31.68 17.77
CA LEU A 342 18.29 31.60 16.63
C LEU A 342 19.05 31.04 15.42
N ILE A 343 18.57 29.96 14.87
CA ILE A 343 19.10 29.36 13.64
C ILE A 343 18.03 29.46 12.57
N ASN A 344 18.34 30.18 11.50
CA ASN A 344 17.50 30.23 10.30
C ASN A 344 18.14 29.39 9.20
N SER A 345 17.35 28.57 8.55
CA SER A 345 17.80 27.77 7.41
C SER A 345 16.83 27.90 6.24
N THR A 346 17.37 28.11 5.06
CA THR A 346 16.62 28.01 3.80
C THR A 346 17.18 26.86 2.98
N GLY A 347 16.30 26.12 2.32
CA GLY A 347 16.70 24.98 1.49
C GLY A 347 15.96 24.95 0.19
N ASP A 348 16.69 24.84 -0.91
CA ASP A 348 16.18 24.52 -2.23
C ASP A 348 16.49 23.07 -2.57
N TYR A 349 15.48 22.34 -3.03
CA TYR A 349 15.57 20.95 -3.36
C TYR A 349 14.96 20.67 -4.72
N ASN A 350 15.73 20.04 -5.60
CA ASN A 350 15.29 19.61 -6.92
C ASN A 350 15.39 18.10 -7.03
N GLN A 351 14.29 17.46 -7.39
CA GLN A 351 14.16 16.01 -7.48
C GLN A 351 13.75 15.60 -8.89
N LYS A 352 14.35 14.52 -9.37
CA LYS A 352 13.90 13.80 -10.56
C LYS A 352 14.03 12.31 -10.31
N ASP A 353 12.90 11.61 -10.31
CA ASP A 353 12.83 10.16 -10.19
C ASP A 353 12.18 9.57 -11.43
N ASP A 354 12.80 8.52 -11.95
CA ASP A 354 12.31 7.70 -13.05
C ASP A 354 12.26 6.25 -12.57
N TYR A 355 11.12 5.65 -12.74
CA TYR A 355 10.86 4.28 -12.33
C TYR A 355 10.13 3.57 -13.46
N ASN A 356 10.62 2.39 -13.85
CA ASN A 356 9.91 1.54 -14.79
C ASN A 356 10.06 0.06 -14.42
N THR A 357 9.03 -0.72 -14.73
CA THR A 357 9.00 -2.16 -14.52
C THR A 357 8.34 -2.82 -15.72
N LEU A 358 9.02 -3.80 -16.29
CA LEU A 358 8.45 -4.73 -17.26
C LEU A 358 8.30 -6.08 -16.55
N SER A 359 7.10 -6.64 -16.54
CA SER A 359 6.81 -7.95 -15.97
C SER A 359 6.24 -8.87 -17.04
N ALA A 360 6.62 -10.15 -16.99
CA ALA A 360 6.05 -11.20 -17.81
C ALA A 360 5.71 -12.40 -16.92
N THR A 361 4.48 -12.90 -17.05
CA THR A 361 3.97 -14.05 -16.30
C THR A 361 3.53 -15.13 -17.27
N ALA A 362 3.89 -16.38 -17.01
CA ALA A 362 3.30 -17.55 -17.64
C ALA A 362 2.72 -18.44 -16.55
N ASN A 363 1.57 -19.05 -16.83
CA ASN A 363 0.92 -19.96 -15.89
C ASN A 363 0.32 -21.19 -16.58
N TYR A 364 0.32 -22.29 -15.85
CA TYR A 364 -0.41 -23.51 -16.17
C TYR A 364 -1.31 -23.86 -15.01
N LEU A 365 -2.55 -24.22 -15.32
CA LEU A 365 -3.55 -24.59 -14.34
C LEU A 365 -4.17 -25.93 -14.74
N HIS A 366 -4.18 -26.86 -13.78
CA HIS A 366 -4.81 -28.18 -13.92
C HIS A 366 -5.87 -28.35 -12.82
N LYS A 367 -7.11 -28.60 -13.22
CA LYS A 367 -8.20 -28.96 -12.30
C LYS A 367 -8.07 -30.42 -11.92
N LEU A 368 -7.92 -30.72 -10.64
CA LEU A 368 -7.75 -32.09 -10.13
C LEU A 368 -9.09 -32.82 -9.97
N ASP A 369 -10.18 -32.06 -9.80
CA ASP A 369 -11.54 -32.56 -9.62
C ASP A 369 -12.60 -31.45 -9.81
N ASP A 370 -13.87 -31.85 -9.78
CA ASP A 370 -15.02 -30.93 -9.90
C ASP A 370 -15.32 -30.15 -8.60
N LYS A 371 -14.62 -30.44 -7.50
CA LYS A 371 -14.80 -29.78 -6.19
C LYS A 371 -14.00 -28.49 -6.06
N GLY A 372 -13.26 -28.12 -7.09
CA GLY A 372 -12.43 -26.92 -7.11
C GLY A 372 -10.96 -27.14 -6.69
N SER A 373 -10.51 -28.41 -6.57
CA SER A 373 -9.11 -28.72 -6.36
C SER A 373 -8.28 -28.36 -7.60
N LEU A 374 -7.13 -27.72 -7.39
CA LEU A 374 -6.29 -27.17 -8.45
C LEU A 374 -4.82 -27.50 -8.20
N LEU A 375 -4.11 -27.79 -9.28
CA LEU A 375 -2.65 -27.69 -9.36
C LEU A 375 -2.32 -26.48 -10.23
N LYS A 376 -1.41 -25.64 -9.77
CA LYS A 376 -1.04 -24.41 -10.44
C LYS A 376 0.49 -24.30 -10.49
N TRP A 377 0.99 -23.91 -11.67
CA TRP A 377 2.38 -23.54 -11.87
C TRP A 377 2.44 -22.15 -12.48
N ILE A 378 3.17 -21.25 -11.84
CA ILE A 378 3.36 -19.87 -12.27
C ILE A 378 4.85 -19.62 -12.40
N VAL A 379 5.25 -18.94 -13.48
CA VAL A 379 6.58 -18.39 -13.68
C VAL A 379 6.45 -16.91 -13.95
N ASP A 380 7.11 -16.11 -13.13
CA ASP A 380 7.15 -14.65 -13.26
C ASP A 380 8.57 -14.18 -13.54
N TYR A 381 8.70 -13.24 -14.44
CA TYR A 381 9.88 -12.43 -14.64
C TYR A 381 9.55 -10.95 -14.45
N ALA A 382 10.39 -10.21 -13.75
CA ALA A 382 10.28 -8.76 -13.64
C ALA A 382 11.66 -8.11 -13.82
N ASP A 383 11.72 -7.10 -14.70
CA ASP A 383 12.85 -6.18 -14.85
C ASP A 383 12.40 -4.80 -14.37
N LYS A 384 12.97 -4.36 -13.27
CA LYS A 384 12.67 -3.09 -12.62
C LYS A 384 13.89 -2.20 -12.66
N LYS A 385 13.71 -0.97 -13.14
CA LYS A 385 14.73 0.07 -13.11
C LYS A 385 14.21 1.28 -12.35
N SER A 386 15.09 1.87 -11.55
CA SER A 386 14.79 3.07 -10.77
C SER A 386 15.99 3.98 -10.79
N THR A 387 15.82 5.21 -11.25
CA THR A 387 16.85 6.24 -11.18
C THR A 387 16.33 7.44 -10.42
N GLY A 388 17.14 7.95 -9.49
CA GLY A 388 16.84 9.15 -8.71
C GLY A 388 17.98 10.15 -8.80
N LYS A 389 17.66 11.41 -9.02
CA LYS A 389 18.62 12.53 -9.01
C LYS A 389 18.06 13.64 -8.14
N ASN A 390 18.76 13.92 -7.08
CA ASN A 390 18.36 14.92 -6.10
C ASN A 390 19.48 15.91 -5.89
N ASN A 391 19.18 17.19 -5.95
CA ASN A 391 20.12 18.27 -5.67
C ASN A 391 19.57 19.10 -4.54
N TYR A 392 20.44 19.45 -3.60
CA TYR A 392 20.12 20.18 -2.40
C TYR A 392 21.02 21.39 -2.29
N TYR A 393 20.45 22.55 -2.05
CA TYR A 393 21.17 23.74 -1.68
C TYR A 393 20.60 24.27 -0.37
N VAL A 394 21.42 24.37 0.66
CA VAL A 394 20.98 24.77 2.00
C VAL A 394 21.87 25.92 2.47
N VAL A 395 21.23 27.01 2.87
CA VAL A 395 21.89 28.13 3.57
C VAL A 395 21.43 28.15 5.01
N GLN A 396 22.35 28.13 5.92
CA GLN A 396 22.09 28.19 7.36
C GLN A 396 22.77 29.45 7.96
N LYS A 397 21.99 30.21 8.69
CA LYS A 397 22.45 31.40 9.45
C LYS A 397 22.31 31.16 10.94
N ALA A 398 23.42 31.16 11.63
CA ALA A 398 23.46 30.91 13.07
C ALA A 398 24.55 31.78 13.76
N ALA A 399 24.18 32.58 14.75
CA ALA A 399 25.11 33.31 15.62
C ALA A 399 26.23 34.10 14.89
N GLY A 400 25.85 34.75 13.75
CA GLY A 400 26.81 35.56 12.97
C GLY A 400 27.71 34.75 12.03
N ARG A 401 27.41 33.45 11.83
CA ARG A 401 28.04 32.61 10.80
C ARG A 401 27.00 32.19 9.79
N ASP A 402 27.24 32.53 8.53
CA ASP A 402 26.51 32.02 7.42
C ASP A 402 27.28 30.81 6.85
N THR A 403 26.60 29.70 6.70
CA THR A 403 27.13 28.50 6.02
C THR A 403 26.22 28.12 4.90
N ASP A 404 26.78 27.86 3.73
CA ASP A 404 26.11 27.27 2.61
C ASP A 404 26.61 25.86 2.36
N SER A 405 25.72 25.00 1.90
CA SER A 405 26.05 23.62 1.62
C SER A 405 25.27 23.16 0.39
N THR A 406 26.00 22.66 -0.59
CA THR A 406 25.44 22.06 -1.78
C THR A 406 25.80 20.59 -1.83
N TYR A 407 24.80 19.75 -2.00
CA TYR A 407 25.01 18.32 -2.13
C TYR A 407 24.03 17.71 -3.11
N ARG A 408 24.36 16.54 -3.61
CA ARG A 408 23.53 15.78 -4.50
C ARG A 408 23.51 14.30 -4.12
N SER A 409 22.39 13.64 -4.38
CA SER A 409 22.33 12.19 -4.37
C SER A 409 21.88 11.67 -5.73
N ASN A 410 22.59 10.68 -6.23
CA ASN A 410 22.26 9.96 -7.42
C ASN A 410 22.02 8.50 -7.03
N SER A 411 20.95 7.91 -7.53
CA SER A 411 20.60 6.50 -7.31
C SER A 411 20.29 5.89 -8.67
N ASP A 412 20.87 4.74 -8.96
CA ASP A 412 20.59 3.93 -10.15
C ASP A 412 20.49 2.47 -9.68
N ALA A 413 19.29 1.93 -9.67
CA ALA A 413 19.02 0.59 -9.19
C ALA A 413 18.29 -0.23 -10.26
N THR A 414 18.81 -1.42 -10.53
CA THR A 414 18.21 -2.41 -11.42
C THR A 414 17.95 -3.69 -10.67
N TYR A 415 16.74 -4.21 -10.78
CA TYR A 415 16.33 -5.49 -10.21
C TYR A 415 15.80 -6.40 -11.30
N LYS A 416 16.34 -7.60 -11.40
CA LYS A 416 15.80 -8.67 -12.24
C LYS A 416 15.37 -9.81 -11.34
N ILE A 417 14.10 -10.14 -11.38
CA ILE A 417 13.49 -11.10 -10.49
C ILE A 417 12.88 -12.21 -11.32
N VAL A 418 13.26 -13.44 -11.06
CA VAL A 418 12.61 -14.64 -11.59
C VAL A 418 11.98 -15.39 -10.44
N THR A 419 10.71 -15.69 -10.54
CA THR A 419 9.98 -16.49 -9.55
C THR A 419 9.32 -17.67 -10.23
N THR A 420 9.39 -18.84 -9.63
CA THR A 420 8.56 -19.99 -10.00
C THR A 420 7.81 -20.46 -8.77
N ASP A 421 6.52 -20.71 -8.95
CA ASP A 421 5.60 -21.13 -7.89
C ASP A 421 4.79 -22.32 -8.39
N ILE A 422 4.88 -23.45 -7.68
CA ILE A 422 4.05 -24.62 -7.91
C ILE A 422 3.20 -24.80 -6.66
N SER A 423 1.89 -24.72 -6.80
CA SER A 423 0.97 -24.82 -5.68
C SER A 423 -0.19 -25.75 -5.99
N MET A 424 -0.61 -26.48 -4.98
CA MET A 424 -1.74 -27.40 -5.02
C MET A 424 -2.73 -27.04 -3.92
N ASN A 425 -3.98 -26.92 -4.33
CA ASN A 425 -5.12 -26.82 -3.41
C ASN A 425 -5.99 -28.06 -3.60
N LYS A 426 -6.16 -28.86 -2.55
CA LYS A 426 -6.96 -30.07 -2.58
C LYS A 426 -8.09 -30.00 -1.58
N TYR A 427 -9.32 -30.11 -2.06
CA TYR A 427 -10.51 -30.20 -1.23
C TYR A 427 -10.89 -31.66 -0.96
N PHE A 428 -11.06 -32.00 0.33
CA PHE A 428 -11.50 -33.31 0.77
C PHE A 428 -12.99 -33.30 1.14
N ARG A 429 -13.48 -34.44 1.64
CA ARG A 429 -14.83 -34.51 2.22
C ARG A 429 -14.85 -33.82 3.61
N LYS A 430 -16.00 -33.25 4.01
CA LYS A 430 -16.23 -32.64 5.32
C LYS A 430 -15.53 -31.29 5.56
N GLY A 431 -15.33 -30.47 4.51
CA GLY A 431 -14.81 -29.11 4.69
C GLY A 431 -13.30 -29.02 4.97
N MET A 432 -12.57 -30.14 4.84
CA MET A 432 -11.10 -30.14 4.94
C MET A 432 -10.49 -29.77 3.59
N SER A 433 -9.46 -28.95 3.60
CA SER A 433 -8.64 -28.62 2.43
C SER A 433 -7.16 -28.68 2.79
N LEU A 434 -6.34 -29.04 1.83
CA LEU A 434 -4.88 -28.98 1.93
C LEU A 434 -4.38 -28.01 0.88
N ASN A 435 -3.64 -26.99 1.32
CA ASN A 435 -2.90 -26.06 0.47
C ASN A 435 -1.42 -26.33 0.69
N THR A 436 -0.72 -26.69 -0.37
CA THR A 436 0.72 -26.92 -0.33
C THR A 436 1.38 -26.32 -1.56
N GLY A 437 2.63 -25.89 -1.43
CA GLY A 437 3.35 -25.29 -2.54
C GLY A 437 4.84 -25.17 -2.32
N LEU A 438 5.51 -24.95 -3.43
CA LEU A 438 6.93 -24.67 -3.51
C LEU A 438 7.14 -23.41 -4.33
N LYS A 439 7.81 -22.42 -3.74
CA LYS A 439 8.18 -21.18 -4.41
C LYS A 439 9.68 -20.99 -4.40
N TYR A 440 10.23 -20.72 -5.56
CA TYR A 440 11.62 -20.34 -5.73
C TYR A 440 11.70 -18.93 -6.32
N THR A 441 12.49 -18.05 -5.72
CA THR A 441 12.73 -16.70 -6.22
C THR A 441 14.22 -16.45 -6.34
N HIS A 442 14.62 -15.98 -7.51
CA HIS A 442 15.97 -15.53 -7.79
C HIS A 442 15.92 -14.02 -8.11
N THR A 443 16.61 -13.23 -7.31
CA THR A 443 16.70 -11.77 -7.50
C THR A 443 18.15 -11.42 -7.80
N PHE A 444 18.35 -10.76 -8.93
CA PHE A 444 19.57 -10.02 -9.23
C PHE A 444 19.31 -8.55 -8.97
N MET A 445 20.17 -7.92 -8.18
CA MET A 445 20.11 -6.51 -7.84
C MET A 445 21.44 -5.88 -8.16
N ASP A 446 21.42 -4.77 -8.87
CA ASP A 446 22.54 -3.87 -9.05
C ASP A 446 22.08 -2.48 -8.60
N ASP A 447 22.63 -1.98 -7.51
CA ASP A 447 22.33 -0.68 -6.93
C ASP A 447 23.61 0.14 -6.84
N ASN A 448 23.57 1.32 -7.43
CA ASN A 448 24.66 2.26 -7.48
C ASN A 448 24.16 3.63 -6.99
N SER A 449 24.12 3.75 -5.65
CA SER A 449 23.70 4.99 -4.98
C SER A 449 24.92 5.75 -4.49
N CYS A 450 24.96 7.04 -4.78
CA CYS A 450 26.06 7.93 -4.43
C CYS A 450 25.52 9.22 -3.83
N TYR A 451 26.15 9.68 -2.76
CA TYR A 451 25.89 10.95 -2.09
C TYR A 451 27.16 11.80 -2.10
N GLU A 452 27.09 12.99 -2.69
CA GLU A 452 28.24 13.85 -2.89
C GLU A 452 27.98 15.26 -2.35
N GLY A 453 28.98 15.87 -1.77
CA GLY A 453 29.00 17.28 -1.39
C GLY A 453 29.89 18.09 -2.31
N LEU A 454 29.53 19.35 -2.52
CA LEU A 454 30.36 20.32 -3.26
C LEU A 454 31.35 20.95 -2.30
N SER A 455 32.66 20.80 -2.58
CA SER A 455 33.72 21.44 -1.81
C SER A 455 33.85 22.93 -2.18
N ALA A 456 34.58 23.69 -1.36
CA ALA A 456 34.93 25.11 -1.64
C ALA A 456 35.65 25.30 -2.98
N ASP A 457 36.39 24.30 -3.42
CA ASP A 457 37.11 24.30 -4.72
C ASP A 457 36.20 23.89 -5.89
N GLN A 458 34.89 23.90 -5.71
CA GLN A 458 33.88 23.52 -6.73
C GLN A 458 34.04 22.07 -7.24
N GLN A 459 34.59 21.19 -6.42
CA GLN A 459 34.71 19.77 -6.76
C GLN A 459 33.69 18.92 -5.99
N TRP A 460 33.02 18.01 -6.70
CA TRP A 460 32.14 17.04 -6.08
C TRP A 460 32.95 15.90 -5.49
N SER A 461 32.70 15.58 -4.24
CA SER A 461 33.33 14.45 -3.54
C SER A 461 32.33 13.72 -2.68
N ILE A 462 32.53 12.41 -2.48
CA ILE A 462 31.74 11.64 -1.53
C ILE A 462 31.91 12.26 -0.14
N SER A 463 30.83 12.74 0.44
CA SER A 463 30.86 13.39 1.75
C SER A 463 31.19 12.39 2.85
N PRO A 464 32.28 12.58 3.62
CA PRO A 464 32.62 11.69 4.74
C PRO A 464 31.55 11.69 5.85
N ALA A 465 30.74 12.75 5.94
CA ALA A 465 29.70 12.90 6.95
C ALA A 465 28.38 12.22 6.55
N TYR A 466 28.11 12.09 5.25
CA TYR A 466 26.84 11.59 4.72
C TYR A 466 27.00 10.57 3.57
N GLY A 467 28.25 10.30 3.14
CA GLY A 467 28.52 9.52 1.95
C GLY A 467 28.78 8.05 2.24
N TYR A 468 27.93 7.23 1.69
CA TYR A 468 28.23 5.82 1.47
C TYR A 468 27.83 5.48 0.04
N ALA A 469 28.68 4.75 -0.65
CA ALA A 469 28.30 4.08 -1.87
C ALA A 469 27.88 2.66 -1.51
N LEU A 470 26.62 2.33 -1.70
CA LEU A 470 26.14 0.97 -1.53
C LEU A 470 26.17 0.27 -2.88
N LYS A 471 26.90 -0.83 -2.95
CA LYS A 471 26.92 -1.70 -4.11
C LYS A 471 26.53 -3.11 -3.66
N TYR A 472 25.30 -3.52 -3.97
CA TYR A 472 24.81 -4.86 -3.66
C TYR A 472 24.74 -5.72 -4.92
N LYS A 473 25.23 -6.92 -4.82
CA LYS A 473 25.01 -7.97 -5.82
C LYS A 473 24.40 -9.18 -5.14
N PHE A 474 23.15 -9.51 -5.52
CA PHE A 474 22.57 -10.83 -5.39
C PHE A 474 21.85 -11.23 -4.08
N VAL A 475 20.58 -11.67 -4.18
CA VAL A 475 19.83 -12.39 -3.13
C VAL A 475 19.10 -13.59 -3.73
N LYS A 476 19.24 -14.76 -3.09
CA LYS A 476 18.40 -15.95 -3.34
C LYS A 476 17.45 -16.15 -2.18
N SER A 477 16.19 -16.43 -2.46
CA SER A 477 15.25 -16.88 -1.43
C SER A 477 14.46 -18.10 -1.90
N MET A 478 14.18 -19.01 -0.98
CA MET A 478 13.37 -20.19 -1.20
C MET A 478 12.35 -20.29 -0.07
N ALA A 479 11.09 -20.46 -0.41
CA ALA A 479 10.01 -20.57 0.56
C ALA A 479 9.23 -21.88 0.34
N PHE A 480 8.96 -22.57 1.43
CA PHE A 480 8.09 -23.76 1.48
C PHE A 480 6.91 -23.43 2.39
N GLY A 481 5.71 -23.82 2.01
CA GLY A 481 4.53 -23.61 2.83
C GLY A 481 3.53 -24.74 2.71
N ASP A 482 3.07 -25.23 3.87
CA ASP A 482 1.97 -26.16 4.01
C ASP A 482 0.93 -25.57 4.98
N THR A 483 -0.36 -25.61 4.59
CA THR A 483 -1.50 -25.30 5.47
C THR A 483 -2.54 -26.40 5.36
N LEU A 484 -2.90 -26.98 6.50
CA LEU A 484 -3.97 -27.97 6.66
C LEU A 484 -5.31 -27.32 6.93
#